data_b694cb574442eaf75bbab61f12e0684c
#
_entry.id   b694cb574442eaf75bbab61f12e0684c
#
_cell.length_a   1.000
_cell.length_b   1.000
_cell.length_c   1.000
_cell.angle_alpha   90.00
_cell.angle_beta   90.00
_cell.angle_gamma   90.00
#
_symmetry.space_group_name_H-M   'P 1'
#
loop_
_entity.id
_entity.type
_entity.pdbx_description
1 polymer ?
#
loop_
_entity_poly.entity_id
_entity_poly.type
_entity_poly.pdbx_seq_one_letter_code
_entity_poly.pdbx_strand_id
1 'polypeptide(L)'
;MENIKSETTGQKRIDTIATDIKTLVAGISNGKPANVTEENMDKFLNNIKEAFNSWNNPVREKDGKLRMSVLGKPPRQLWYDRFSPKKTKSYDASLNIKFLYGHILEHLLLYLAELTGHKIGDQQKKVEIDNIKGHIDATVDGEVCDVKSASSFSFKKFKTGELVGDDPFGYHAQLSGYETGMGTNGGGFLVMDKSSGDVCFYKPDELAKPNVTTLIKTLQDTLKSDTPP
;
A
#
# COMPACT_ATOMS: atom_id res chain seq x y z
N MET A 1 29.05 41.32 -1.91
CA MET A 1 29.19 39.89 -2.26
C MET A 1 28.63 39.06 -1.15
N GLU A 2 27.34 38.82 -1.19
CA GLU A 2 26.68 37.96 -0.21
C GLU A 2 26.70 36.54 -0.72
N ASN A 3 27.34 35.63 0.06
CA ASN A 3 27.37 34.22 -0.16
C ASN A 3 25.96 33.64 0.04
N ILE A 4 25.28 33.32 -1.06
CA ILE A 4 24.11 32.46 -1.03
C ILE A 4 24.63 31.07 -0.63
N LYS A 5 24.41 30.72 0.63
CA LYS A 5 24.59 29.34 1.11
C LYS A 5 23.62 28.47 0.33
N SER A 6 24.14 27.56 -0.49
CA SER A 6 23.40 26.47 -1.06
C SER A 6 22.75 25.68 0.10
N GLU A 7 21.42 25.75 0.20
CA GLU A 7 20.68 24.81 1.03
C GLU A 7 21.01 23.41 0.51
N THR A 8 21.73 22.65 1.31
CA THR A 8 21.87 21.21 1.14
C THR A 8 20.47 20.62 1.24
N THR A 9 19.88 20.29 0.11
CA THR A 9 18.63 19.52 0.06
C THR A 9 18.91 18.16 0.70
N GLY A 10 18.64 18.05 2.01
CA GLY A 10 18.71 16.79 2.72
C GLY A 10 17.83 15.77 1.99
N GLN A 11 18.35 14.56 1.80
CA GLN A 11 17.59 13.48 1.18
C GLN A 11 16.29 13.28 1.98
N LYS A 12 15.14 13.33 1.28
CA LYS A 12 13.83 13.06 1.86
C LYS A 12 13.80 11.64 2.44
N ARG A 13 13.01 11.45 3.47
CA ARG A 13 12.81 10.16 4.13
C ARG A 13 11.33 9.82 4.14
N ILE A 14 10.99 8.58 3.88
CA ILE A 14 9.61 8.09 3.80
C ILE A 14 8.79 8.42 5.06
N ASP A 15 9.40 8.45 6.23
CA ASP A 15 8.70 8.73 7.51
C ASP A 15 8.17 10.17 7.63
N THR A 16 8.63 11.11 6.79
CA THR A 16 8.09 12.48 6.76
C THR A 16 6.93 12.66 5.80
N ILE A 17 6.63 11.67 4.95
CA ILE A 17 5.70 11.76 3.81
C ILE A 17 4.33 12.34 4.19
N ALA A 18 3.71 11.87 5.26
CA ALA A 18 2.39 12.35 5.68
C ALA A 18 2.41 13.80 6.16
N THR A 19 3.48 14.21 6.85
CA THR A 19 3.67 15.60 7.31
C THR A 19 3.92 16.52 6.12
N ASP A 20 4.72 16.09 5.17
CA ASP A 20 5.05 16.85 3.97
C ASP A 20 3.82 17.07 3.09
N ILE A 21 3.00 16.03 2.89
CA ILE A 21 1.71 16.16 2.17
C ILE A 21 0.80 17.17 2.87
N LYS A 22 0.63 17.08 4.19
CA LYS A 22 -0.20 18.01 4.95
C LYS A 22 0.31 19.45 4.84
N THR A 23 1.62 19.65 4.89
CA THR A 23 2.25 20.95 4.75
C THR A 23 2.01 21.53 3.36
N LEU A 24 2.15 20.73 2.31
CA LEU A 24 1.86 21.13 0.94
C LEU A 24 0.40 21.59 0.80
N VAL A 25 -0.55 20.77 1.24
CA VAL A 25 -1.99 21.06 1.12
C VAL A 25 -2.38 22.31 1.92
N ALA A 26 -1.84 22.45 3.14
CA ALA A 26 -2.03 23.67 3.93
C ALA A 26 -1.43 24.91 3.23
N GLY A 27 -0.29 24.77 2.58
CA GLY A 27 0.31 25.82 1.75
C GLY A 27 -0.62 26.25 0.61
N ILE A 28 -1.18 25.30 -0.13
CA ILE A 28 -2.12 25.56 -1.23
C ILE A 28 -3.35 26.32 -0.70
N SER A 29 -3.92 25.89 0.42
CA SER A 29 -5.07 26.55 1.06
C SER A 29 -4.76 27.98 1.50
N ASN A 30 -3.50 28.31 1.73
CA ASN A 30 -3.02 29.63 2.08
C ASN A 30 -2.43 30.42 0.88
N GLY A 31 -2.80 30.04 -0.35
CA GLY A 31 -2.42 30.75 -1.57
C GLY A 31 -0.98 30.50 -2.04
N LYS A 32 -0.33 29.44 -1.57
CA LYS A 32 0.98 28.98 -2.03
C LYS A 32 0.81 27.76 -2.94
N PRO A 33 0.72 27.94 -4.28
CA PRO A 33 0.49 26.82 -5.19
C PRO A 33 1.65 25.83 -5.17
N ALA A 34 1.34 24.54 -5.39
CA ALA A 34 2.36 23.54 -5.63
C ALA A 34 3.06 23.78 -6.97
N ASN A 35 4.31 23.35 -7.06
CA ASN A 35 5.02 23.32 -8.34
C ASN A 35 4.57 22.09 -9.15
N VAL A 36 3.54 22.27 -9.97
CA VAL A 36 3.00 21.23 -10.85
C VAL A 36 3.62 21.42 -12.24
N THR A 37 4.33 20.38 -12.72
CA THR A 37 4.84 20.34 -14.09
C THR A 37 3.90 19.53 -14.98
N GLU A 38 3.95 19.75 -16.30
CA GLU A 38 3.20 18.93 -17.27
C GLU A 38 3.57 17.45 -17.12
N GLU A 39 4.86 17.13 -16.96
CA GLU A 39 5.36 15.77 -16.83
C GLU A 39 4.73 15.01 -15.64
N ASN A 40 4.74 15.60 -14.44
CA ASN A 40 4.19 14.94 -13.27
C ASN A 40 2.65 14.87 -13.30
N MET A 41 2.00 15.86 -13.93
CA MET A 41 0.55 15.83 -14.14
C MET A 41 0.16 14.75 -15.15
N ASP A 42 0.84 14.63 -16.28
CA ASP A 42 0.58 13.61 -17.29
C ASP A 42 0.79 12.21 -16.73
N LYS A 43 1.85 11.99 -15.95
CA LYS A 43 2.10 10.73 -15.26
C LYS A 43 0.94 10.38 -14.31
N PHE A 44 0.49 11.33 -13.51
CA PHE A 44 -0.65 11.13 -12.61
C PHE A 44 -1.94 10.78 -13.38
N LEU A 45 -2.27 11.53 -14.42
CA LEU A 45 -3.46 11.28 -15.24
C LEU A 45 -3.41 9.92 -15.95
N ASN A 46 -2.24 9.50 -16.43
CA ASN A 46 -2.04 8.19 -17.01
C ASN A 46 -2.28 7.07 -15.98
N ASN A 47 -1.75 7.22 -14.77
CA ASN A 47 -1.98 6.25 -13.69
C ASN A 47 -3.48 6.13 -13.34
N ILE A 48 -4.21 7.23 -13.26
CA ILE A 48 -5.67 7.23 -13.05
C ILE A 48 -6.39 6.51 -14.20
N LYS A 49 -5.99 6.78 -15.44
CA LYS A 49 -6.56 6.12 -16.62
C LYS A 49 -6.33 4.61 -16.59
N GLU A 50 -5.13 4.16 -16.24
CA GLU A 50 -4.80 2.74 -16.12
C GLU A 50 -5.57 2.06 -14.98
N ALA A 51 -5.70 2.73 -13.82
CA ALA A 51 -6.51 2.25 -12.71
C ALA A 51 -7.98 2.05 -13.13
N PHE A 52 -8.55 3.01 -13.84
CA PHE A 52 -9.92 2.90 -14.35
C PHE A 52 -10.07 1.77 -15.38
N ASN A 53 -9.15 1.65 -16.33
CA ASN A 53 -9.15 0.60 -17.33
C ASN A 53 -9.04 -0.80 -16.70
N SER A 54 -8.16 -0.96 -15.72
CA SER A 54 -8.01 -2.20 -14.96
C SER A 54 -9.27 -2.56 -14.17
N TRP A 55 -9.90 -1.58 -13.54
CA TRP A 55 -11.16 -1.77 -12.83
C TRP A 55 -12.32 -2.13 -13.76
N ASN A 56 -12.40 -1.48 -14.94
CA ASN A 56 -13.45 -1.71 -15.94
C ASN A 56 -13.27 -3.05 -16.69
N ASN A 57 -12.08 -3.66 -16.58
CA ASN A 57 -11.79 -4.95 -17.22
C ASN A 57 -11.59 -6.05 -16.17
N PRO A 58 -12.67 -6.68 -15.69
CA PRO A 58 -12.63 -7.56 -14.51
C PRO A 58 -12.03 -8.94 -14.76
N VAL A 59 -11.31 -9.18 -15.85
CA VAL A 59 -10.70 -10.48 -16.16
C VAL A 59 -9.64 -10.80 -15.10
N ARG A 60 -10.08 -11.35 -13.98
CA ARG A 60 -9.22 -11.93 -12.94
C ARG A 60 -9.33 -13.44 -13.02
N GLU A 61 -8.35 -14.08 -13.60
CA GLU A 61 -8.17 -15.51 -13.41
C GLU A 61 -7.95 -15.78 -11.92
N LYS A 62 -8.90 -16.46 -11.30
CA LYS A 62 -8.75 -16.96 -9.92
C LYS A 62 -7.97 -18.26 -10.01
N ASP A 63 -6.65 -18.17 -10.06
CA ASP A 63 -5.75 -19.32 -10.14
C ASP A 63 -5.64 -20.13 -8.83
N GLY A 64 -6.32 -19.68 -7.76
CA GLY A 64 -6.32 -20.32 -6.45
C GLY A 64 -4.98 -20.27 -5.72
N LYS A 65 -4.00 -19.54 -6.25
CA LYS A 65 -2.67 -19.42 -5.65
C LYS A 65 -2.67 -18.41 -4.50
N LEU A 66 -1.79 -18.66 -3.55
CA LEU A 66 -1.48 -17.68 -2.51
C LEU A 66 -0.92 -16.40 -3.14
N ARG A 67 -1.28 -15.27 -2.55
CA ARG A 67 -0.77 -13.94 -2.92
C ARG A 67 -0.20 -13.26 -1.69
N MET A 68 0.74 -12.35 -1.86
CA MET A 68 1.31 -11.61 -0.73
C MET A 68 0.26 -10.84 0.08
N SER A 69 -0.77 -10.32 -0.56
CA SER A 69 -1.86 -9.59 0.10
C SER A 69 -2.76 -10.43 1.03
N VAL A 70 -2.53 -11.73 1.12
CA VAL A 70 -3.30 -12.61 2.01
C VAL A 70 -2.42 -13.39 3.00
N LEU A 71 -1.10 -13.13 3.04
CA LEU A 71 -0.15 -13.87 3.88
C LEU A 71 -0.49 -13.81 5.37
N GLY A 72 -1.04 -12.70 5.85
CA GLY A 72 -1.41 -12.52 7.25
C GLY A 72 -2.80 -13.03 7.63
N LYS A 73 -3.55 -13.62 6.70
CA LYS A 73 -4.86 -14.20 7.04
C LYS A 73 -4.71 -15.49 7.83
N PRO A 74 -5.68 -15.81 8.71
CA PRO A 74 -5.69 -17.08 9.42
C PRO A 74 -5.55 -18.29 8.47
N PRO A 75 -4.67 -19.26 8.74
CA PRO A 75 -4.45 -20.42 7.86
C PRO A 75 -5.73 -21.19 7.54
N ARG A 76 -6.62 -21.34 8.53
CA ARG A 76 -7.93 -21.97 8.37
C ARG A 76 -8.81 -21.25 7.34
N GLN A 77 -8.82 -19.89 7.35
CA GLN A 77 -9.55 -19.10 6.36
C GLN A 77 -8.98 -19.33 4.95
N LEU A 78 -7.66 -19.31 4.80
CA LEU A 78 -6.98 -19.54 3.52
C LEU A 78 -7.27 -20.96 2.99
N TRP A 79 -7.33 -21.95 3.88
CA TRP A 79 -7.71 -23.30 3.51
C TRP A 79 -9.13 -23.35 2.92
N TYR A 80 -10.12 -22.76 3.61
CA TYR A 80 -11.48 -22.68 3.08
C TYR A 80 -11.58 -21.84 1.81
N ASP A 81 -10.85 -20.75 1.70
CA ASP A 81 -10.80 -19.93 0.47
C ASP A 81 -10.30 -20.73 -0.74
N ARG A 82 -9.42 -21.73 -0.51
CA ARG A 82 -8.87 -22.63 -1.53
C ARG A 82 -9.80 -23.80 -1.86
N PHE A 83 -10.30 -24.51 -0.87
CA PHE A 83 -10.97 -25.82 -1.03
C PHE A 83 -12.50 -25.75 -1.03
N SER A 84 -13.10 -24.67 -0.53
CA SER A 84 -14.56 -24.53 -0.57
C SER A 84 -15.06 -24.27 -2.00
N PRO A 85 -16.24 -24.82 -2.36
CA PRO A 85 -16.86 -24.53 -3.64
C PRO A 85 -16.98 -23.02 -3.83
N LYS A 86 -16.38 -22.50 -4.88
CA LYS A 86 -16.41 -21.07 -5.17
C LYS A 86 -17.82 -20.66 -5.54
N LYS A 87 -18.59 -20.14 -4.58
CA LYS A 87 -19.75 -19.33 -4.94
C LYS A 87 -19.21 -18.16 -5.76
N THR A 88 -19.73 -17.97 -6.96
CA THR A 88 -19.49 -16.76 -7.76
C THR A 88 -19.97 -15.58 -6.93
N LYS A 89 -19.06 -14.96 -6.17
CA LYS A 89 -19.37 -13.70 -5.49
C LYS A 89 -19.48 -12.64 -6.57
N SER A 90 -20.73 -12.33 -6.98
CA SER A 90 -20.95 -11.03 -7.59
C SER A 90 -20.63 -10.00 -6.50
N TYR A 91 -19.63 -9.18 -6.72
CA TYR A 91 -19.39 -8.06 -5.80
C TYR A 91 -20.57 -7.10 -5.93
N ASP A 92 -21.08 -6.67 -4.79
CA ASP A 92 -22.04 -5.57 -4.73
C ASP A 92 -21.44 -4.34 -5.43
N ALA A 93 -22.30 -3.59 -6.14
CA ALA A 93 -21.91 -2.38 -6.86
C ALA A 93 -21.15 -1.38 -5.97
N SER A 94 -21.60 -1.22 -4.72
CA SER A 94 -20.94 -0.33 -3.75
C SER A 94 -19.53 -0.80 -3.39
N LEU A 95 -19.28 -2.11 -3.32
CA LEU A 95 -17.94 -2.65 -3.08
C LEU A 95 -17.02 -2.43 -4.29
N ASN A 96 -17.54 -2.58 -5.50
CA ASN A 96 -16.77 -2.31 -6.73
C ASN A 96 -16.37 -0.83 -6.82
N ILE A 97 -17.28 0.09 -6.47
CA ILE A 97 -16.97 1.53 -6.40
C ILE A 97 -15.89 1.80 -5.34
N LYS A 98 -15.94 1.13 -4.18
CA LYS A 98 -14.89 1.26 -3.15
C LYS A 98 -13.51 0.82 -3.64
N PHE A 99 -13.44 -0.20 -4.48
CA PHE A 99 -12.17 -0.61 -5.09
C PHE A 99 -11.62 0.46 -6.03
N LEU A 100 -12.44 0.99 -6.94
CA LEU A 100 -12.02 2.09 -7.82
C LEU A 100 -11.57 3.31 -7.01
N TYR A 101 -12.35 3.70 -6.01
CA TYR A 101 -12.01 4.79 -5.11
C TYR A 101 -10.67 4.57 -4.40
N GLY A 102 -10.39 3.33 -3.97
CA GLY A 102 -9.11 2.97 -3.37
C GLY A 102 -7.93 3.21 -4.32
N HIS A 103 -8.04 2.75 -5.57
CA HIS A 103 -6.99 2.97 -6.59
C HIS A 103 -6.78 4.44 -6.93
N ILE A 104 -7.86 5.22 -7.04
CA ILE A 104 -7.74 6.67 -7.30
C ILE A 104 -7.01 7.36 -6.14
N LEU A 105 -7.36 7.03 -4.88
CA LEU A 105 -6.70 7.62 -3.71
C LEU A 105 -5.23 7.21 -3.59
N GLU A 106 -4.88 5.99 -3.95
CA GLU A 106 -3.49 5.53 -4.02
C GLU A 106 -2.66 6.45 -4.92
N HIS A 107 -3.08 6.62 -6.16
CA HIS A 107 -2.37 7.47 -7.11
C HIS A 107 -2.37 8.95 -6.70
N LEU A 108 -3.46 9.44 -6.09
CA LEU A 108 -3.53 10.81 -5.57
C LEU A 108 -2.50 11.03 -4.46
N LEU A 109 -2.40 10.12 -3.49
CA LEU A 109 -1.45 10.27 -2.38
C LEU A 109 0.00 10.19 -2.86
N LEU A 110 0.32 9.28 -3.78
CA LEU A 110 1.65 9.18 -4.38
C LEU A 110 1.99 10.43 -5.18
N TYR A 111 1.03 11.00 -5.92
CA TYR A 111 1.22 12.26 -6.63
C TYR A 111 1.48 13.43 -5.68
N LEU A 112 0.71 13.56 -4.61
CA LEU A 112 0.95 14.59 -3.59
C LEU A 112 2.32 14.43 -2.94
N ALA A 113 2.76 13.21 -2.67
CA ALA A 113 4.10 12.94 -2.16
C ALA A 113 5.19 13.37 -3.15
N GLU A 114 5.02 13.09 -4.44
CA GLU A 114 5.95 13.50 -5.49
C GLU A 114 6.06 15.05 -5.56
N LEU A 115 4.94 15.78 -5.43
CA LEU A 115 4.93 17.23 -5.38
C LEU A 115 5.67 17.82 -4.17
N THR A 116 5.85 17.05 -3.10
CA THR A 116 6.65 17.47 -1.94
C THR A 116 8.14 17.14 -2.06
N GLY A 117 8.55 16.51 -3.17
CA GLY A 117 9.93 16.16 -3.45
C GLY A 117 10.34 14.76 -3.00
N HIS A 118 9.41 13.90 -2.57
CA HIS A 118 9.68 12.47 -2.39
C HIS A 118 9.90 11.79 -3.73
N LYS A 119 10.82 10.83 -3.76
CA LYS A 119 11.11 10.03 -4.97
C LYS A 119 10.17 8.83 -5.03
N ILE A 120 9.22 8.87 -5.97
CA ILE A 120 8.28 7.78 -6.21
C ILE A 120 8.84 6.87 -7.31
N GLY A 121 9.02 5.58 -6.98
CA GLY A 121 9.53 4.57 -7.91
C GLY A 121 8.73 3.28 -7.86
N ASP A 122 9.07 2.35 -8.75
CA ASP A 122 8.57 0.96 -8.77
C ASP A 122 7.04 0.82 -8.61
N GLN A 123 6.24 1.78 -9.11
CA GLN A 123 4.77 1.73 -8.99
C GLN A 123 4.23 0.44 -9.62
N GLN A 124 3.37 -0.27 -8.88
CA GLN A 124 2.73 -1.53 -9.28
C GLN A 124 3.73 -2.63 -9.69
N LYS A 125 4.97 -2.56 -9.19
CA LYS A 125 6.00 -3.55 -9.49
C LYS A 125 5.63 -4.91 -8.90
N LYS A 126 5.72 -5.92 -9.76
CA LYS A 126 5.53 -7.30 -9.35
C LYS A 126 6.72 -7.79 -8.53
N VAL A 127 6.43 -8.40 -7.40
CA VAL A 127 7.39 -9.12 -6.55
C VAL A 127 6.96 -10.57 -6.39
N GLU A 128 7.94 -11.46 -6.19
CA GLU A 128 7.68 -12.89 -6.05
C GLU A 128 8.66 -13.52 -5.06
N ILE A 129 8.14 -14.31 -4.11
CA ILE A 129 8.91 -15.10 -3.14
C ILE A 129 8.28 -16.49 -3.11
N ASP A 130 9.07 -17.55 -3.33
CA ASP A 130 8.61 -18.95 -3.26
C ASP A 130 7.31 -19.19 -4.05
N ASN A 131 7.23 -18.66 -5.27
CA ASN A 131 6.05 -18.69 -6.15
C ASN A 131 4.81 -17.92 -5.63
N ILE A 132 4.94 -17.16 -4.55
CA ILE A 132 3.90 -16.25 -4.06
C ILE A 132 4.13 -14.87 -4.66
N LYS A 133 3.11 -14.40 -5.39
CA LYS A 133 3.17 -13.16 -6.15
C LYS A 133 2.42 -12.04 -5.43
N GLY A 134 2.93 -10.83 -5.60
CA GLY A 134 2.26 -9.60 -5.21
C GLY A 134 2.68 -8.43 -6.09
N HIS A 135 2.03 -7.31 -5.91
CA HIS A 135 2.42 -6.04 -6.50
C HIS A 135 2.52 -5.03 -5.36
N ILE A 136 3.65 -4.35 -5.29
CA ILE A 136 3.78 -3.21 -4.38
C ILE A 136 3.05 -2.01 -4.97
N ASP A 137 2.52 -1.13 -4.14
CA ASP A 137 1.91 0.09 -4.66
C ASP A 137 2.99 1.02 -5.21
N ALA A 138 4.07 1.25 -4.45
CA ALA A 138 5.25 2.01 -4.90
C ALA A 138 6.46 1.79 -3.97
N THR A 139 7.62 2.27 -4.40
CA THR A 139 8.69 2.67 -3.49
C THR A 139 8.66 4.19 -3.30
N VAL A 140 8.92 4.65 -2.08
CA VAL A 140 9.09 6.06 -1.74
C VAL A 140 10.45 6.22 -1.07
N ASP A 141 11.30 7.05 -1.64
CA ASP A 141 12.69 7.27 -1.19
C ASP A 141 13.50 5.97 -1.05
N GLY A 142 13.16 4.96 -1.87
CA GLY A 142 13.80 3.65 -1.90
C GLY A 142 13.16 2.59 -1.01
N GLU A 143 12.19 2.92 -0.18
CA GLU A 143 11.49 2.00 0.73
C GLU A 143 10.09 1.64 0.22
N VAL A 144 9.61 0.45 0.53
CA VAL A 144 8.25 0.01 0.17
C VAL A 144 7.20 0.88 0.85
N CYS A 145 6.30 1.45 0.06
CA CYS A 145 5.15 2.20 0.54
C CYS A 145 3.87 1.52 0.08
N ASP A 146 3.10 1.01 1.02
CA ASP A 146 1.78 0.45 0.77
C ASP A 146 0.72 1.51 1.13
N VAL A 147 -0.14 1.86 0.17
CA VAL A 147 -1.11 2.95 0.33
C VAL A 147 -2.47 2.41 0.71
N LYS A 148 -3.06 2.96 1.75
CA LYS A 148 -4.36 2.50 2.24
C LYS A 148 -5.37 3.64 2.35
N SER A 149 -6.58 3.39 1.86
CA SER A 149 -7.76 4.21 2.15
C SER A 149 -8.58 3.53 3.25
N ALA A 150 -8.66 4.13 4.41
CA ALA A 150 -9.25 3.53 5.61
C ALA A 150 -10.56 4.21 6.04
N SER A 151 -11.41 3.50 6.80
CA SER A 151 -12.43 4.13 7.62
C SER A 151 -11.77 4.82 8.81
N SER A 152 -12.43 5.81 9.42
CA SER A 152 -11.88 6.52 10.59
C SER A 152 -11.48 5.56 11.73
N PHE A 153 -12.23 4.48 11.93
CA PHE A 153 -11.89 3.45 12.92
C PHE A 153 -10.57 2.74 12.59
N SER A 154 -10.41 2.28 11.33
CA SER A 154 -9.17 1.62 10.89
C SER A 154 -8.01 2.61 10.81
N PHE A 155 -8.25 3.84 10.35
CA PHE A 155 -7.25 4.89 10.30
C PHE A 155 -6.64 5.19 11.68
N LYS A 156 -7.48 5.23 12.72
CA LYS A 156 -7.01 5.42 14.10
C LYS A 156 -5.96 4.38 14.47
N LYS A 157 -6.16 3.10 14.16
CA LYS A 157 -5.20 2.03 14.47
C LYS A 157 -3.81 2.25 13.85
N PHE A 158 -3.77 2.72 12.61
CA PHE A 158 -2.51 3.09 11.97
C PHE A 158 -1.89 4.31 12.67
N LYS A 159 -2.69 5.36 12.92
CA LYS A 159 -2.21 6.62 13.48
C LYS A 159 -1.68 6.48 14.92
N THR A 160 -2.25 5.59 15.72
CA THR A 160 -1.85 5.35 17.12
C THR A 160 -0.91 4.17 17.30
N GLY A 161 -0.64 3.38 16.25
CA GLY A 161 0.17 2.15 16.35
C GLY A 161 -0.57 0.95 16.94
N GLU A 162 -1.88 1.07 17.22
CA GLU A 162 -2.70 -0.04 17.76
C GLU A 162 -2.80 -1.23 16.79
N LEU A 163 -2.39 -1.06 15.54
CA LEU A 163 -2.38 -2.13 14.54
C LEU A 163 -1.51 -3.32 14.96
N VAL A 164 -0.47 -3.11 15.77
CA VAL A 164 0.41 -4.19 16.30
C VAL A 164 -0.40 -5.24 17.06
N GLY A 165 -1.43 -4.84 17.81
CA GLY A 165 -2.27 -5.75 18.60
C GLY A 165 -3.54 -6.22 17.89
N ASP A 166 -3.92 -5.61 16.76
CA ASP A 166 -5.19 -5.85 16.08
C ASP A 166 -5.06 -5.63 14.57
N ASP A 167 -4.41 -6.59 13.90
CA ASP A 167 -4.22 -6.64 12.44
C ASP A 167 -5.05 -7.75 11.77
N PRO A 168 -6.37 -7.60 11.69
CA PRO A 168 -7.24 -8.66 11.15
C PRO A 168 -7.06 -8.89 9.64
N PHE A 169 -6.39 -7.99 8.95
CA PHE A 169 -6.14 -8.09 7.50
C PHE A 169 -4.76 -8.64 7.16
N GLY A 170 -3.85 -8.73 8.16
CA GLY A 170 -2.49 -9.22 7.99
C GLY A 170 -1.58 -8.25 7.25
N TYR A 171 -1.75 -6.97 7.49
CA TYR A 171 -0.96 -5.90 6.85
C TYR A 171 0.54 -6.03 7.14
N HIS A 172 0.92 -6.36 8.39
CA HIS A 172 2.35 -6.56 8.73
C HIS A 172 2.99 -7.69 7.91
N ALA A 173 2.26 -8.80 7.71
CA ALA A 173 2.75 -9.90 6.88
C ALA A 173 2.81 -9.53 5.40
N GLN A 174 1.86 -8.76 4.90
CA GLN A 174 1.87 -8.23 3.53
C GLN A 174 3.08 -7.33 3.30
N LEU A 175 3.30 -6.35 4.19
CA LEU A 175 4.43 -5.43 4.09
C LEU A 175 5.77 -6.17 4.16
N SER A 176 5.92 -7.09 5.14
CA SER A 176 7.12 -7.91 5.28
C SER A 176 7.41 -8.73 4.01
N GLY A 177 6.35 -9.27 3.35
CA GLY A 177 6.45 -9.93 2.06
C GLY A 177 6.99 -9.03 0.96
N TYR A 178 6.44 -7.84 0.87
CA TYR A 178 6.88 -6.86 -0.12
C TYR A 178 8.30 -6.39 0.12
N GLU A 179 8.68 -6.06 1.36
CA GLU A 179 10.04 -5.66 1.72
C GLU A 179 11.06 -6.76 1.42
N THR A 180 10.74 -8.01 1.79
CA THR A 180 11.61 -9.15 1.47
C THR A 180 11.79 -9.31 -0.03
N GLY A 181 10.72 -9.18 -0.82
CA GLY A 181 10.78 -9.27 -2.28
C GLY A 181 11.51 -8.12 -2.95
N MET A 182 11.59 -6.96 -2.29
CA MET A 182 12.29 -5.77 -2.79
C MET A 182 13.70 -5.63 -2.21
N GLY A 183 14.06 -6.39 -1.17
CA GLY A 183 15.34 -6.25 -0.47
C GLY A 183 15.44 -4.97 0.37
N THR A 184 14.31 -4.49 0.91
CA THR A 184 14.21 -3.32 1.80
C THR A 184 13.68 -3.73 3.17
N ASN A 185 13.69 -2.83 4.15
CA ASN A 185 13.17 -3.09 5.50
C ASN A 185 12.60 -1.85 6.20
N GLY A 186 12.68 -0.68 5.56
CA GLY A 186 12.27 0.61 6.10
C GLY A 186 10.88 1.07 5.69
N GLY A 187 10.11 0.20 5.03
CA GLY A 187 8.81 0.52 4.47
C GLY A 187 7.69 0.74 5.49
N GLY A 188 6.53 1.13 4.98
CA GLY A 188 5.36 1.40 5.80
C GLY A 188 4.10 1.65 5.00
N PHE A 189 3.09 2.14 5.71
CA PHE A 189 1.75 2.41 5.18
C PHE A 189 1.49 3.91 5.14
N LEU A 190 1.20 4.42 3.95
CA LEU A 190 0.64 5.76 3.77
C LEU A 190 -0.88 5.65 3.78
N VAL A 191 -1.52 6.17 4.81
CA VAL A 191 -2.94 5.92 5.04
C VAL A 191 -3.75 7.22 5.03
N MET A 192 -4.87 7.21 4.29
CA MET A 192 -5.84 8.30 4.32
C MET A 192 -7.14 7.83 4.98
N ASP A 193 -7.65 8.63 5.90
CA ASP A 193 -9.03 8.52 6.38
C ASP A 193 -10.00 9.04 5.31
N LYS A 194 -10.81 8.15 4.75
CA LYS A 194 -11.79 8.48 3.69
C LYS A 194 -12.84 9.49 4.12
N SER A 195 -13.11 9.61 5.41
CA SER A 195 -14.16 10.48 5.94
C SER A 195 -13.69 11.89 6.21
N SER A 196 -12.47 12.04 6.75
CA SER A 196 -11.91 13.34 7.14
C SER A 196 -10.87 13.88 6.15
N GLY A 197 -10.29 13.04 5.29
CA GLY A 197 -9.15 13.40 4.46
C GLY A 197 -7.82 13.50 5.23
N ASP A 198 -7.80 13.14 6.55
CA ASP A 198 -6.54 13.11 7.30
C ASP A 198 -5.60 12.02 6.78
N VAL A 199 -4.30 12.28 6.84
CA VAL A 199 -3.26 11.38 6.33
C VAL A 199 -2.28 11.07 7.44
N CYS A 200 -1.87 9.80 7.58
CA CYS A 200 -0.78 9.41 8.45
C CYS A 200 0.17 8.45 7.72
N PHE A 201 1.40 8.37 8.21
CA PHE A 201 2.33 7.32 7.83
C PHE A 201 2.57 6.44 9.05
N TYR A 202 2.42 5.13 8.87
CA TYR A 202 2.67 4.13 9.89
C TYR A 202 3.80 3.20 9.43
N LYS A 203 4.88 3.22 10.19
CA LYS A 203 5.99 2.30 10.03
C LYS A 203 5.95 1.30 11.18
N PRO A 204 5.69 0.01 10.93
CA PRO A 204 5.73 -0.99 11.99
C PRO A 204 7.17 -1.24 12.46
N ASP A 205 7.30 -1.54 13.77
CA ASP A 205 8.56 -2.02 14.31
C ASP A 205 8.93 -3.37 13.68
N GLU A 206 10.23 -3.66 13.56
CA GLU A 206 10.71 -4.92 12.99
C GLU A 206 10.17 -6.16 13.73
N LEU A 207 9.98 -6.05 15.07
CA LEU A 207 9.41 -7.13 15.88
C LEU A 207 7.93 -7.42 15.57
N ALA A 208 7.21 -6.45 14.99
CA ALA A 208 5.83 -6.64 14.57
C ALA A 208 5.71 -7.35 13.22
N LYS A 209 6.80 -7.43 12.47
CA LYS A 209 6.84 -8.05 11.14
C LYS A 209 7.16 -9.55 11.28
N PRO A 210 6.33 -10.44 10.72
CA PRO A 210 6.63 -11.88 10.76
C PRO A 210 7.80 -12.21 9.83
N ASN A 211 8.55 -13.29 10.15
CA ASN A 211 9.48 -13.87 9.21
C ASN A 211 8.71 -14.48 8.02
N VAL A 212 8.82 -13.86 6.87
CA VAL A 212 8.04 -14.20 5.67
C VAL A 212 8.34 -15.60 5.16
N THR A 213 9.60 -16.01 5.11
CA THR A 213 9.99 -17.33 4.60
C THR A 213 9.36 -18.44 5.45
N THR A 214 9.42 -18.30 6.77
CA THR A 214 8.79 -19.23 7.70
C THR A 214 7.27 -19.23 7.55
N LEU A 215 6.66 -18.06 7.44
CA LEU A 215 5.22 -17.90 7.26
C LEU A 215 4.75 -18.57 5.96
N ILE A 216 5.42 -18.30 4.84
CA ILE A 216 5.10 -18.90 3.53
C ILE A 216 5.16 -20.42 3.60
N LYS A 217 6.23 -20.98 4.19
CA LYS A 217 6.36 -22.42 4.33
C LYS A 217 5.21 -23.03 5.15
N THR A 218 4.89 -22.42 6.28
CA THR A 218 3.76 -22.88 7.14
C THR A 218 2.43 -22.85 6.37
N LEU A 219 2.15 -21.78 5.63
CA LEU A 219 0.93 -21.65 4.84
C LEU A 219 0.89 -22.66 3.69
N GLN A 220 2.00 -22.87 2.98
CA GLN A 220 2.07 -23.86 1.91
C GLN A 220 1.84 -25.28 2.44
N ASP A 221 2.41 -25.64 3.60
CA ASP A 221 2.22 -26.95 4.21
C ASP A 221 0.77 -27.13 4.69
N THR A 222 0.17 -26.09 5.28
CA THR A 222 -1.26 -26.09 5.64
C THR A 222 -2.16 -26.33 4.42
N LEU A 223 -1.84 -25.68 3.29
CA LEU A 223 -2.65 -25.79 2.08
C LEU A 223 -2.42 -27.07 1.27
N LYS A 224 -1.49 -27.94 1.67
CA LYS A 224 -1.34 -29.31 1.13
C LYS A 224 -2.22 -30.32 1.85
N SER A 225 -2.68 -29.97 3.08
CA SER A 225 -3.54 -30.87 3.87
C SER A 225 -4.95 -30.95 3.28
N ASP A 226 -5.50 -32.16 3.26
CA ASP A 226 -6.89 -32.42 2.85
C ASP A 226 -7.91 -32.04 3.95
N THR A 227 -7.43 -31.74 5.14
CA THR A 227 -8.27 -31.32 6.28
C THR A 227 -7.91 -29.90 6.72
N PRO A 228 -8.92 -29.10 7.14
CA PRO A 228 -8.66 -27.74 7.63
C PRO A 228 -7.88 -27.78 8.95
N PRO A 229 -6.94 -26.82 9.15
CA PRO A 229 -6.19 -26.71 10.39
C PRO A 229 -7.06 -26.24 11.56
#